data_cafdd083b3bf982f2dc972003f2d09a9
#
_entry.id   cafdd083b3bf982f2dc972003f2d09a9
#
_cell.length_a   1.000
_cell.length_b   1.000
_cell.length_c   1.000
_cell.angle_alpha   90.00
_cell.angle_beta   90.00
_cell.angle_gamma   90.00
#
_symmetry.space_group_name_H-M   'P 1'
#
loop_
_entity.id
_entity.type
_entity.pdbx_description
1 polymer ?
#
loop_
_entity_poly.entity_id
_entity_poly.type
_entity_poly.pdbx_seq_one_letter_code
_entity_poly.pdbx_strand_id
1 'polypeptide(L)'
;MRTIIIITAFFALSLSAFGQVLAIPTFTVGSNDVVQSSIMLFRVAGTNETRVSVKFAFTDAGAKRLADFYRAHTVGEDVRWQSGSFVHPFKLDDRKFFGREGFWGLPETDAKALEAGLRGQL
;
A
#
# COMPACT_ATOMS: atom_id res chain seq x y z
N MET A 1 -7.48 -22.23 -36.46
CA MET A 1 -7.99 -20.95 -35.95
C MET A 1 -7.84 -20.85 -34.46
N ARG A 2 -8.48 -21.72 -33.71
CA ARG A 2 -8.36 -21.70 -32.25
C ARG A 2 -6.93 -21.89 -31.79
N THR A 3 -6.18 -22.76 -32.46
CA THR A 3 -4.80 -23.02 -32.10
C THR A 3 -3.95 -21.77 -32.21
N ILE A 4 -4.18 -20.96 -33.24
CA ILE A 4 -3.43 -19.71 -33.44
C ILE A 4 -3.75 -18.73 -32.33
N ILE A 5 -5.02 -18.63 -31.93
CA ILE A 5 -5.43 -17.74 -30.84
C ILE A 5 -4.78 -18.18 -29.54
N ILE A 6 -4.74 -19.49 -29.27
CA ILE A 6 -4.13 -20.03 -28.07
C ILE A 6 -2.63 -19.72 -28.03
N ILE A 7 -1.96 -19.88 -29.18
CA ILE A 7 -0.53 -19.58 -29.27
C ILE A 7 -0.28 -18.11 -29.01
N THR A 8 -1.11 -17.24 -29.56
CA THR A 8 -0.98 -15.80 -29.33
C THR A 8 -1.19 -15.46 -27.87
N ALA A 9 -2.20 -16.06 -27.23
CA ALA A 9 -2.45 -15.87 -25.83
C ALA A 9 -1.28 -16.35 -24.97
N PHE A 10 -0.72 -17.52 -25.32
CA PHE A 10 0.42 -18.04 -24.61
C PHE A 10 1.62 -17.11 -24.69
N PHE A 11 1.89 -16.58 -25.88
CA PHE A 11 2.99 -15.63 -26.06
C PHE A 11 2.77 -14.37 -25.23
N ALA A 12 1.57 -13.83 -25.22
CA ALA A 12 1.25 -12.69 -24.40
C ALA A 12 1.42 -12.99 -22.92
N LEU A 13 1.02 -14.17 -22.49
CA LEU A 13 1.22 -14.60 -21.10
C LEU A 13 2.69 -14.69 -20.73
N SER A 14 3.54 -15.13 -21.64
CA SER A 14 4.98 -15.19 -21.39
C SER A 14 5.55 -13.81 -21.14
N LEU A 15 5.16 -12.82 -21.94
CA LEU A 15 5.60 -11.45 -21.72
C LEU A 15 5.03 -10.88 -20.43
N SER A 16 3.78 -11.16 -20.15
CA SER A 16 3.16 -10.73 -18.92
C SER A 16 3.82 -11.35 -17.71
N ALA A 17 4.14 -12.64 -17.77
CA ALA A 17 4.82 -13.34 -16.68
C ALA A 17 6.18 -12.72 -16.40
N PHE A 18 6.92 -12.36 -17.44
CA PHE A 18 8.19 -11.69 -17.27
C PHE A 18 8.02 -10.35 -16.57
N GLY A 19 7.01 -9.56 -16.97
CA GLY A 19 6.68 -8.32 -16.30
C GLY A 19 6.23 -8.53 -14.87
N GLN A 20 5.46 -9.59 -14.61
CA GLN A 20 4.98 -9.90 -13.27
C GLN A 20 6.09 -10.31 -12.31
N VAL A 21 7.16 -10.92 -12.79
CA VAL A 21 8.31 -11.23 -11.94
C VAL A 21 8.88 -9.94 -11.34
N LEU A 22 8.80 -8.84 -12.07
CA LEU A 22 9.26 -7.54 -11.59
C LEU A 22 8.17 -6.75 -10.86
N ALA A 23 6.91 -7.18 -10.99
CA ALA A 23 5.80 -6.49 -10.36
C ALA A 23 5.67 -6.94 -8.90
N ILE A 24 5.55 -5.97 -8.02
CA ILE A 24 5.37 -6.19 -6.59
C ILE A 24 3.90 -6.00 -6.27
N PRO A 25 3.24 -6.95 -5.59
CA PRO A 25 1.84 -6.77 -5.18
C PRO A 25 1.71 -5.48 -4.38
N THR A 26 0.71 -4.68 -4.73
CA THR A 26 0.52 -3.36 -4.13
C THR A 26 -0.86 -3.27 -3.50
N PHE A 27 -0.89 -2.85 -2.24
CA PHE A 27 -2.12 -2.51 -1.56
C PHE A 27 -2.32 -1.00 -1.64
N THR A 28 -3.35 -0.58 -2.38
CA THR A 28 -3.64 0.83 -2.59
C THR A 28 -4.69 1.30 -1.59
N VAL A 29 -4.41 2.39 -0.90
CA VAL A 29 -5.30 2.99 0.10
C VAL A 29 -5.73 4.36 -0.37
N GLY A 30 -7.03 4.57 -0.45
CA GLY A 30 -7.61 5.85 -0.84
C GLY A 30 -8.49 6.43 0.27
N SER A 31 -9.12 7.56 -0.04
CA SER A 31 -9.91 8.32 0.95
C SER A 31 -11.09 7.53 1.50
N ASN A 32 -11.64 6.59 0.73
CA ASN A 32 -12.77 5.79 1.18
C ASN A 32 -12.36 4.65 2.12
N ASP A 33 -11.08 4.36 2.20
CA ASP A 33 -10.57 3.30 3.06
C ASP A 33 -10.26 3.77 4.46
N VAL A 34 -10.22 5.08 4.69
CA VAL A 34 -9.71 5.68 5.93
C VAL A 34 -10.75 6.61 6.52
N VAL A 35 -10.93 6.54 7.84
CA VAL A 35 -11.76 7.50 8.57
C VAL A 35 -11.02 8.83 8.57
N GLN A 36 -11.52 9.82 7.85
CA GLN A 36 -10.81 11.07 7.62
C GLN A 36 -10.48 11.82 8.90
N SER A 37 -11.38 11.80 9.88
CA SER A 37 -11.15 12.45 11.16
C SER A 37 -10.09 11.76 12.02
N SER A 38 -9.69 10.55 11.66
CA SER A 38 -8.69 9.79 12.41
C SER A 38 -7.26 10.10 11.98
N ILE A 39 -7.07 10.78 10.87
CA ILE A 39 -5.72 11.05 10.35
C ILE A 39 -5.03 12.05 11.27
N MET A 40 -3.92 11.63 11.85
CA MET A 40 -3.15 12.44 12.79
C MET A 40 -1.68 12.41 12.41
N LEU A 41 -1.07 13.59 12.43
CA LEU A 41 0.36 13.73 12.17
C LEU A 41 1.05 14.21 13.44
N PHE A 42 2.15 13.53 13.79
CA PHE A 42 2.95 13.85 14.95
C PHE A 42 4.36 14.22 14.50
N ARG A 43 4.76 15.44 14.75
CA ARG A 43 6.11 15.88 14.44
C ARG A 43 7.03 15.52 15.59
N VAL A 44 8.14 14.87 15.25
CA VAL A 44 9.17 14.53 16.22
C VAL A 44 10.37 15.41 15.90
N ALA A 45 10.80 16.20 16.86
CA ALA A 45 11.97 17.04 16.72
C ALA A 45 13.20 16.14 16.67
N GLY A 46 13.80 16.03 15.49
CA GLY A 46 15.05 15.32 15.31
C GLY A 46 16.22 16.29 15.47
N THR A 47 17.41 15.73 15.55
CA THR A 47 18.62 16.55 15.67
C THR A 47 18.94 17.29 14.37
N ASN A 48 18.69 16.67 13.21
CA ASN A 48 19.04 17.24 11.91
C ASN A 48 17.86 17.33 10.96
N GLU A 49 16.78 16.59 11.21
CA GLU A 49 15.63 16.51 10.30
C GLU A 49 14.35 16.43 11.10
N THR A 50 13.30 17.03 10.55
CA THR A 50 11.95 16.84 11.08
C THR A 50 11.42 15.51 10.59
N ARG A 51 11.05 14.64 11.52
CA ARG A 51 10.39 13.37 11.22
C ARG A 51 8.93 13.49 11.60
N VAL A 52 8.08 12.87 10.81
CA VAL A 52 6.63 12.95 11.02
C VAL A 52 6.08 11.54 11.04
N SER A 53 5.34 11.21 12.09
CA SER A 53 4.59 9.97 12.17
C SER A 53 3.15 10.24 11.77
N VAL A 54 2.57 9.36 10.98
CA VAL A 54 1.19 9.47 10.49
C VAL A 54 0.41 8.28 10.99
N LYS A 55 -0.70 8.53 11.69
CA LYS A 55 -1.59 7.49 12.20
C LYS A 55 -2.98 7.71 11.64
N PHE A 56 -3.69 6.62 11.45
CA PHE A 56 -5.06 6.68 10.94
C PHE A 56 -5.80 5.37 11.25
N ALA A 57 -7.12 5.42 11.18
CA ALA A 57 -7.97 4.25 11.31
C ALA A 57 -8.63 3.94 9.98
N PHE A 58 -8.78 2.65 9.67
CA PHE A 58 -9.50 2.24 8.48
C PHE A 58 -11.00 2.28 8.71
N THR A 59 -11.75 2.56 7.66
CA THR A 59 -13.17 2.23 7.62
C THR A 59 -13.34 0.71 7.62
N ASP A 60 -14.54 0.22 7.89
CA ASP A 60 -14.80 -1.22 7.84
C ASP A 60 -14.43 -1.80 6.47
N ALA A 61 -14.75 -1.09 5.40
CA ALA A 61 -14.42 -1.50 4.05
C ALA A 61 -12.91 -1.55 3.82
N GLY A 62 -12.19 -0.53 4.28
CA GLY A 62 -10.73 -0.49 4.17
C GLY A 62 -10.06 -1.59 4.97
N ALA A 63 -10.52 -1.82 6.19
CA ALA A 63 -9.99 -2.88 7.04
C ALA A 63 -10.22 -4.26 6.40
N LYS A 64 -11.39 -4.47 5.80
CA LYS A 64 -11.69 -5.74 5.12
C LYS A 64 -10.76 -5.93 3.92
N ARG A 65 -10.55 -4.89 3.13
CA ARG A 65 -9.64 -4.96 1.98
C ARG A 65 -8.23 -5.32 2.41
N LEU A 66 -7.74 -4.73 3.48
CA LEU A 66 -6.41 -5.03 3.99
C LEU A 66 -6.32 -6.47 4.49
N ALA A 67 -7.32 -6.92 5.24
CA ALA A 67 -7.37 -8.30 5.71
C ALA A 67 -7.38 -9.29 4.54
N ASP A 68 -8.16 -8.99 3.49
CA ASP A 68 -8.21 -9.82 2.29
C ASP A 68 -6.87 -9.84 1.58
N PHE A 69 -6.19 -8.70 1.51
CA PHE A 69 -4.86 -8.61 0.91
C PHE A 69 -3.86 -9.50 1.66
N TYR A 70 -3.87 -9.45 3.00
CA TYR A 70 -2.99 -10.29 3.80
C TYR A 70 -3.28 -11.78 3.60
N ARG A 71 -4.55 -12.16 3.47
CA ARG A 71 -4.92 -13.55 3.23
C ARG A 71 -4.55 -14.04 1.83
N ALA A 72 -4.52 -13.14 0.87
CA ALA A 72 -4.20 -13.47 -0.52
C ALA A 72 -2.69 -13.63 -0.76
N HIS A 73 -1.86 -13.25 0.19
CA HIS A 73 -0.41 -13.25 0.02
C HIS A 73 0.27 -14.00 1.17
N THR A 74 1.53 -14.35 0.96
CA THR A 74 2.29 -15.19 1.90
C THR A 74 3.10 -14.35 2.85
N VAL A 75 3.15 -14.75 4.13
CA VAL A 75 4.03 -14.13 5.12
C VAL A 75 5.48 -14.17 4.62
N GLY A 76 6.15 -13.03 4.72
CA GLY A 76 7.52 -12.85 4.21
C GLY A 76 7.59 -12.36 2.78
N GLU A 77 6.46 -12.28 2.09
CA GLU A 77 6.41 -11.79 0.72
C GLU A 77 6.67 -10.28 0.69
N ASP A 78 7.45 -9.83 -0.30
CA ASP A 78 7.68 -8.41 -0.52
C ASP A 78 6.45 -7.80 -1.18
N VAL A 79 5.87 -6.81 -0.54
CA VAL A 79 4.68 -6.12 -1.01
C VAL A 79 4.89 -4.61 -0.89
N ARG A 80 3.91 -3.86 -1.34
CA ARG A 80 4.01 -2.41 -1.39
C ARG A 80 2.71 -1.78 -0.93
N TRP A 81 2.84 -0.71 -0.15
CA TRP A 81 1.72 0.17 0.20
C TRP A 81 1.76 1.37 -0.74
N GLN A 82 0.61 1.80 -1.22
CA GLN A 82 0.51 3.02 -2.03
C GLN A 82 -0.70 3.85 -1.61
N SER A 83 -0.46 5.12 -1.31
CA SER A 83 -1.49 6.12 -1.04
C SER A 83 -1.13 7.37 -1.84
N GLY A 84 -1.82 7.59 -2.97
CA GLY A 84 -1.44 8.65 -3.88
C GLY A 84 -0.02 8.42 -4.40
N SER A 85 0.85 9.42 -4.23
CA SER A 85 2.25 9.32 -4.66
C SER A 85 3.15 8.68 -3.61
N PHE A 86 2.64 8.42 -2.40
CA PHE A 86 3.42 7.76 -1.35
C PHE A 86 3.46 6.27 -1.62
N VAL A 87 4.67 5.72 -1.71
CA VAL A 87 4.89 4.29 -1.93
C VAL A 87 5.86 3.79 -0.88
N HIS A 88 5.48 2.72 -0.18
CA HIS A 88 6.28 2.17 0.91
C HIS A 88 6.39 0.65 0.75
N PRO A 89 7.59 0.13 0.46
CA PRO A 89 7.79 -1.33 0.40
C PRO A 89 7.87 -1.90 1.81
N PHE A 90 7.31 -3.11 1.98
CA PHE A 90 7.42 -3.81 3.26
C PHE A 90 7.26 -5.31 3.02
N LYS A 91 7.58 -6.09 4.05
CA LYS A 91 7.36 -7.54 4.03
C LYS A 91 6.10 -7.85 4.81
N LEU A 92 5.26 -8.73 4.25
CA LEU A 92 4.09 -9.19 4.95
C LEU A 92 4.48 -9.97 6.21
N ASP A 93 3.82 -9.67 7.30
CA ASP A 93 3.97 -10.40 8.56
C ASP A 93 2.62 -11.05 8.94
N ASP A 94 2.59 -11.74 10.06
CA ASP A 94 1.40 -12.43 10.56
C ASP A 94 0.66 -11.61 11.62
N ARG A 95 0.93 -10.32 11.70
CA ARG A 95 0.33 -9.47 12.71
C ARG A 95 -1.18 -9.44 12.60
N LYS A 96 -1.83 -9.33 13.75
CA LYS A 96 -3.27 -9.12 13.80
C LYS A 96 -3.57 -7.65 13.53
N PHE A 97 -4.61 -7.43 12.76
CA PHE A 97 -4.98 -6.09 12.33
C PHE A 97 -6.17 -5.58 13.15
N PHE A 98 -6.01 -4.42 13.78
CA PHE A 98 -7.01 -3.86 14.71
C PHE A 98 -7.71 -2.62 14.17
N GLY A 99 -7.71 -2.40 12.88
CA GLY A 99 -8.38 -1.26 12.25
C GLY A 99 -7.60 0.03 12.26
N ARG A 100 -6.42 0.04 12.87
CA ARG A 100 -5.55 1.22 12.90
C ARG A 100 -4.21 0.90 12.29
N GLU A 101 -3.63 1.90 11.66
CA GLU A 101 -2.32 1.78 11.03
C GLU A 101 -1.51 3.04 11.25
N GLY A 102 -0.21 2.95 11.05
CA GLY A 102 0.66 4.10 11.18
C GLY A 102 1.99 3.89 10.51
N PHE A 103 2.59 5.01 10.13
CA PHE A 103 3.94 5.06 9.60
C PHE A 103 4.75 5.98 10.50
N TRP A 104 5.84 5.47 11.03
CA TRP A 104 6.60 6.17 12.06
C TRP A 104 7.87 6.78 11.50
N GLY A 105 8.11 8.04 11.85
CA GLY A 105 9.39 8.66 11.55
C GLY A 105 9.66 8.86 10.07
N LEU A 106 8.65 9.23 9.29
CA LEU A 106 8.81 9.50 7.87
C LEU A 106 9.48 10.85 7.65
N PRO A 107 10.25 11.01 6.56
CA PRO A 107 10.62 12.34 6.10
C PRO A 107 9.37 13.18 5.87
N GLU A 108 9.47 14.50 6.09
CA GLU A 108 8.30 15.38 6.00
C GLU A 108 7.62 15.32 4.64
N THR A 109 8.38 15.24 3.56
CA THR A 109 7.82 15.13 2.20
C THR A 109 7.01 13.86 2.02
N ASP A 110 7.49 12.74 2.58
CA ASP A 110 6.78 11.45 2.50
C ASP A 110 5.51 11.48 3.33
N ALA A 111 5.56 12.09 4.51
CA ALA A 111 4.39 12.22 5.36
C ALA A 111 3.30 13.06 4.69
N LYS A 112 3.68 14.14 4.02
CA LYS A 112 2.73 14.96 3.27
C LYS A 112 2.12 14.21 2.10
N ALA A 113 2.94 13.44 1.39
CA ALA A 113 2.45 12.62 0.28
C ALA A 113 1.46 11.56 0.77
N LEU A 114 1.78 10.91 1.89
CA LEU A 114 0.88 9.93 2.50
C LEU A 114 -0.43 10.59 2.92
N GLU A 115 -0.37 11.71 3.62
CA GLU A 115 -1.57 12.43 4.04
C GLU A 115 -2.44 12.79 2.84
N ALA A 116 -1.84 13.35 1.80
CA ALA A 116 -2.58 13.71 0.58
C ALA A 116 -3.26 12.50 -0.04
N GLY A 117 -2.56 11.37 -0.11
CA GLY A 117 -3.13 10.13 -0.64
C GLY A 117 -4.30 9.62 0.21
N LEU A 118 -4.17 9.66 1.54
CA LEU A 118 -5.22 9.24 2.46
C LEU A 118 -6.44 10.15 2.41
N ARG A 119 -6.25 11.42 2.06
CA ARG A 119 -7.35 12.37 1.93
C ARG A 119 -7.92 12.44 0.52
N GLY A 120 -7.34 11.73 -0.42
CA GLY A 120 -7.75 11.79 -1.82
C GLY A 120 -7.39 13.10 -2.51
N GLN A 121 -6.38 13.78 -2.02
CA GLN A 121 -5.85 15.03 -2.58
C GLN A 121 -4.62 14.69 -3.42
N LEU A 122 -4.68 14.95 -4.69
CA LEU A 122 -3.56 14.69 -5.59
C LEU A 122 -3.18 15.93 -6.36
#